data_3cb6d8c9aea96b040bb50c267b9b328c
#
_entry.id   3cb6d8c9aea96b040bb50c267b9b328c
#
_cell.length_a   1.000
_cell.length_b   1.000
_cell.length_c   1.000
_cell.angle_alpha   90.00
_cell.angle_beta   90.00
_cell.angle_gamma   90.00
#
_symmetry.space_group_name_H-M   'P 1'
#
loop_
_entity.id
_entity.type
_entity.pdbx_description
1 polymer ?
#
loop_
_entity_poly.entity_id
_entity_poly.type
_entity_poly.pdbx_seq_one_letter_code
_entity_poly.pdbx_strand_id
1 'polypeptide(L)'
;MGHLPTEGLPVPEKGSVDLLIVAGEHSGDEHAGRMLRDLLKKNPGLKVCALGGPRLKAAGAHLLRDLTVTSAMGFAVLTKISHYRALIAEVVRWVGEHRPRAVCFVDSSGLNLRIAQGLFQRGFSAKAGGPSKALYYISPQIWASRAGRRFDMAKHLDGLAAIFPFEPGCYADTTLPVQFVGHPFVAPDYAAPVAYDPAGPVLLLPGSRKQVVARIFPVLLEAFRQAGSDRPAVVLYPGQEILGVLQAVHPPANVALRQTGAAGGPVAASAVLTASGTMSMHCALAGI
;
A
#
# COMPACT_ATOMS: atom_id res chain seq x y z
N MET A 1 -11.38 -26.58 -1.90
CA MET A 1 -9.96 -26.68 -2.30
C MET A 1 -9.80 -25.87 -3.57
N GLY A 2 -9.46 -24.58 -3.47
CA GLY A 2 -9.17 -23.75 -4.64
C GLY A 2 -7.76 -24.09 -5.13
N HIS A 3 -7.66 -24.69 -6.31
CA HIS A 3 -6.39 -24.84 -7.00
C HIS A 3 -5.78 -23.46 -7.23
N LEU A 4 -4.64 -23.19 -6.60
CA LEU A 4 -3.77 -22.08 -6.99
C LEU A 4 -3.26 -22.39 -8.41
N PRO A 5 -3.23 -21.40 -9.31
CA PRO A 5 -2.71 -21.62 -10.65
C PRO A 5 -1.25 -22.06 -10.56
N THR A 6 -0.96 -23.25 -11.04
CA THR A 6 0.38 -23.85 -11.20
C THR A 6 1.13 -23.26 -12.39
N GLU A 7 0.51 -22.34 -13.13
CA GLU A 7 1.14 -21.63 -14.24
C GLU A 7 2.03 -20.51 -13.72
N GLY A 8 3.26 -20.43 -14.26
CA GLY A 8 4.22 -19.38 -13.96
C GLY A 8 3.70 -17.98 -14.30
N LEU A 9 4.42 -16.93 -13.92
CA LEU A 9 4.07 -15.56 -14.33
C LEU A 9 4.06 -15.45 -15.86
N PRO A 10 3.04 -14.78 -16.44
CA PRO A 10 2.94 -14.63 -17.88
C PRO A 10 4.13 -13.86 -18.46
N VAL A 11 4.42 -14.09 -19.74
CA VAL A 11 5.44 -13.34 -20.48
C VAL A 11 4.98 -11.90 -20.74
N PRO A 12 5.91 -10.94 -20.96
CA PRO A 12 5.53 -9.60 -21.33
C PRO A 12 4.78 -9.58 -22.68
N GLU A 13 3.60 -8.96 -22.74
CA GLU A 13 2.80 -8.86 -23.98
C GLU A 13 3.56 -8.28 -25.18
N LYS A 14 4.46 -7.34 -24.93
CA LYS A 14 5.23 -6.63 -25.97
C LYS A 14 6.63 -7.22 -26.21
N GLY A 15 6.87 -8.47 -25.77
CA GLY A 15 8.12 -9.19 -25.97
C GLY A 15 9.32 -8.64 -25.17
N SER A 16 9.25 -7.41 -24.64
CA SER A 16 10.26 -6.81 -23.77
C SER A 16 9.59 -5.98 -22.69
N VAL A 17 10.33 -5.71 -21.62
CA VAL A 17 9.85 -4.93 -20.47
C VAL A 17 10.93 -3.94 -20.02
N ASP A 18 10.55 -2.69 -19.79
CA ASP A 18 11.45 -1.67 -19.24
C ASP A 18 11.39 -1.63 -17.72
N LEU A 19 10.16 -1.74 -17.16
CA LEU A 19 9.90 -1.60 -15.73
C LEU A 19 8.99 -2.71 -15.24
N LEU A 20 9.39 -3.39 -14.16
CA LEU A 20 8.52 -4.23 -13.36
C LEU A 20 8.15 -3.47 -12.09
N ILE A 21 6.84 -3.34 -11.79
CA ILE A 21 6.35 -2.77 -10.53
C ILE A 21 5.82 -3.89 -9.64
N VAL A 22 6.21 -3.90 -8.35
CA VAL A 22 5.72 -4.87 -7.36
C VAL A 22 5.05 -4.13 -6.21
N ALA A 23 3.73 -4.28 -6.09
CA ALA A 23 2.88 -3.66 -5.08
C ALA A 23 2.00 -4.74 -4.43
N GLY A 24 2.36 -5.20 -3.24
CA GLY A 24 1.78 -6.39 -2.60
C GLY A 24 0.43 -6.18 -1.90
N GLU A 25 -0.02 -4.94 -1.73
CA GLU A 25 -1.23 -4.59 -0.98
C GLU A 25 -2.03 -3.47 -1.68
N HIS A 26 -3.29 -3.27 -1.28
CA HIS A 26 -4.17 -2.25 -1.88
C HIS A 26 -3.59 -0.83 -1.81
N SER A 27 -2.97 -0.44 -0.68
CA SER A 27 -2.32 0.88 -0.55
C SER A 27 -1.16 1.03 -1.54
N GLY A 28 -0.33 0.00 -1.64
CA GLY A 28 0.78 -0.03 -2.59
C GLY A 28 0.31 0.04 -4.05
N ASP A 29 -0.76 -0.67 -4.41
CA ASP A 29 -1.36 -0.63 -5.75
C ASP A 29 -1.90 0.77 -6.10
N GLU A 30 -2.56 1.44 -5.16
CA GLU A 30 -3.04 2.81 -5.35
C GLU A 30 -1.88 3.79 -5.60
N HIS A 31 -0.86 3.78 -4.75
CA HIS A 31 0.30 4.64 -4.89
C HIS A 31 1.09 4.35 -6.17
N ALA A 32 1.29 3.07 -6.47
CA ALA A 32 1.98 2.64 -7.69
C ALA A 32 1.21 3.03 -8.95
N GLY A 33 -0.12 2.91 -8.95
CA GLY A 33 -0.97 3.31 -10.06
C GLY A 33 -0.92 4.82 -10.34
N ARG A 34 -0.86 5.66 -9.29
CA ARG A 34 -0.66 7.12 -9.44
C ARG A 34 0.72 7.43 -10.01
N MET A 35 1.77 6.87 -9.40
CA MET A 35 3.15 7.02 -9.89
C MET A 35 3.28 6.60 -11.36
N LEU A 36 2.67 5.48 -11.75
CA LEU A 36 2.73 4.97 -13.11
C LEU A 36 2.03 5.92 -14.11
N ARG A 37 0.85 6.45 -13.78
CA ARG A 37 0.18 7.42 -14.65
C ARG A 37 1.06 8.63 -14.95
N ASP A 38 1.73 9.19 -13.95
CA ASP A 38 2.60 10.34 -14.13
C ASP A 38 3.89 9.99 -14.88
N LEU A 39 4.42 8.78 -14.66
CA LEU A 39 5.56 8.27 -15.40
C LEU A 39 5.24 8.08 -16.89
N LEU A 40 4.07 7.53 -17.22
CA LEU A 40 3.64 7.32 -18.61
C LEU A 40 3.30 8.62 -19.33
N LYS A 41 2.80 9.67 -18.65
CA LYS A 41 2.65 11.01 -19.24
C LYS A 41 3.99 11.55 -19.76
N LYS A 42 5.09 11.29 -19.02
CA LYS A 42 6.44 11.73 -19.39
C LYS A 42 7.14 10.78 -20.37
N ASN A 43 6.77 9.50 -20.35
CA ASN A 43 7.39 8.42 -21.13
C ASN A 43 6.32 7.50 -21.73
N PRO A 44 5.57 7.94 -22.76
CA PRO A 44 4.42 7.17 -23.29
C PRO A 44 4.78 5.80 -23.89
N GLY A 45 6.05 5.62 -24.29
CA GLY A 45 6.56 4.36 -24.89
C GLY A 45 7.04 3.33 -23.88
N LEU A 46 7.00 3.63 -22.55
CA LEU A 46 7.54 2.74 -21.54
C LEU A 46 6.72 1.45 -21.44
N LYS A 47 7.39 0.30 -21.48
CA LYS A 47 6.77 -1.02 -21.38
C LYS A 47 6.79 -1.47 -19.91
N VAL A 48 5.62 -1.50 -19.28
CA VAL A 48 5.50 -1.76 -17.84
C VAL A 48 4.72 -3.03 -17.59
N CYS A 49 5.33 -3.97 -16.86
CA CYS A 49 4.65 -5.10 -16.24
C CYS A 49 4.44 -4.85 -14.75
N ALA A 50 3.44 -5.46 -14.16
CA ALA A 50 3.15 -5.29 -12.74
C ALA A 50 2.70 -6.58 -12.04
N LEU A 51 3.14 -6.71 -10.79
CA LEU A 51 2.54 -7.54 -9.76
C LEU A 51 1.88 -6.58 -8.77
N GLY A 52 0.54 -6.50 -8.78
CA GLY A 52 -0.20 -5.51 -7.99
C GLY A 52 -1.69 -5.74 -8.08
N GLY A 53 -2.46 -4.73 -8.43
CA GLY A 53 -3.91 -4.80 -8.49
C GLY A 53 -4.54 -3.97 -9.62
N PRO A 54 -5.86 -3.72 -9.50
CA PRO A 54 -6.63 -3.05 -10.56
C PRO A 54 -6.20 -1.60 -10.82
N ARG A 55 -5.59 -0.91 -9.86
CA ARG A 55 -5.09 0.46 -10.04
C ARG A 55 -3.89 0.53 -10.98
N LEU A 56 -2.94 -0.37 -10.84
CA LEU A 56 -1.81 -0.50 -11.76
C LEU A 56 -2.27 -0.91 -13.16
N LYS A 57 -3.22 -1.85 -13.26
CA LYS A 57 -3.83 -2.23 -14.55
C LYS A 57 -4.50 -1.04 -15.23
N ALA A 58 -5.32 -0.30 -14.51
CA ALA A 58 -6.02 0.89 -15.02
C ALA A 58 -5.04 2.04 -15.37
N ALA A 59 -3.85 2.07 -14.76
CA ALA A 59 -2.79 3.03 -15.09
C ALA A 59 -1.99 2.66 -16.34
N GLY A 60 -2.21 1.49 -16.94
CA GLY A 60 -1.58 1.06 -18.19
C GLY A 60 -0.48 -0.01 -18.03
N ALA A 61 -0.32 -0.62 -16.86
CA ALA A 61 0.57 -1.77 -16.69
C ALA A 61 -0.04 -3.06 -17.26
N HIS A 62 0.80 -3.89 -17.87
CA HIS A 62 0.44 -5.30 -18.09
C HIS A 62 0.50 -6.05 -16.76
N LEU A 63 -0.67 -6.42 -16.24
CA LEU A 63 -0.79 -7.07 -14.93
C LEU A 63 -0.44 -8.56 -15.07
N LEU A 64 0.70 -8.97 -14.49
CA LEU A 64 1.15 -10.35 -14.47
C LEU A 64 0.37 -11.19 -13.43
N ARG A 65 0.08 -10.60 -12.26
CA ARG A 65 -0.71 -11.23 -11.19
C ARG A 65 -1.32 -10.16 -10.28
N ASP A 66 -2.58 -10.38 -9.87
CA ASP A 66 -3.21 -9.57 -8.84
C ASP A 66 -2.81 -10.07 -7.44
N LEU A 67 -2.03 -9.27 -6.71
CA LEU A 67 -1.61 -9.55 -5.35
C LEU A 67 -2.58 -9.01 -4.30
N THR A 68 -3.49 -8.10 -4.68
CA THR A 68 -4.42 -7.45 -3.74
C THR A 68 -5.50 -8.41 -3.26
N VAL A 69 -5.92 -9.35 -4.10
CA VAL A 69 -6.89 -10.40 -3.75
C VAL A 69 -6.33 -11.35 -2.68
N THR A 70 -5.04 -11.70 -2.79
CA THR A 70 -4.41 -12.66 -1.88
C THR A 70 -4.19 -12.07 -0.48
N SER A 71 -4.00 -10.76 -0.38
CA SER A 71 -3.84 -10.06 0.91
C SER A 71 -5.12 -10.02 1.73
N ALA A 72 -6.29 -10.07 1.08
CA ALA A 72 -7.60 -10.07 1.71
C ALA A 72 -8.02 -11.45 2.27
N MET A 73 -7.50 -12.53 1.71
CA MET A 73 -7.83 -13.90 2.13
C MET A 73 -7.05 -14.30 3.40
N GLY A 74 -7.77 -14.56 4.50
CA GLY A 74 -7.23 -14.96 5.81
C GLY A 74 -6.69 -16.40 5.87
N PHE A 75 -5.74 -16.80 5.04
CA PHE A 75 -5.14 -18.13 5.06
C PHE A 75 -4.34 -18.44 6.34
N ALA A 76 -4.28 -19.71 6.73
CA ALA A 76 -3.47 -20.17 7.86
C ALA A 76 -1.98 -19.79 7.66
N VAL A 77 -1.29 -19.45 8.75
CA VAL A 77 0.09 -18.87 8.73
C VAL A 77 1.08 -19.73 7.95
N LEU A 78 1.01 -21.04 8.04
CA LEU A 78 1.94 -21.97 7.37
C LEU A 78 1.77 -22.00 5.84
N THR A 79 0.53 -21.91 5.34
CA THR A 79 0.25 -21.83 3.89
C THR A 79 0.68 -20.49 3.30
N LYS A 80 0.64 -19.41 4.10
CA LYS A 80 1.18 -18.11 3.69
C LYS A 80 2.68 -18.14 3.44
N ILE A 81 3.46 -18.78 4.30
CA ILE A 81 4.94 -18.80 4.20
C ILE A 81 5.40 -19.52 2.93
N SER A 82 4.84 -20.70 2.63
CA SER A 82 5.18 -21.46 1.42
C SER A 82 4.77 -20.70 0.15
N HIS A 83 3.58 -20.11 0.14
CA HIS A 83 3.10 -19.28 -0.96
C HIS A 83 3.99 -18.05 -1.21
N TYR A 84 4.39 -17.33 -0.16
CA TYR A 84 5.31 -16.19 -0.29
C TYR A 84 6.68 -16.61 -0.82
N ARG A 85 7.22 -17.74 -0.38
CA ARG A 85 8.50 -18.27 -0.88
C ARG A 85 8.43 -18.63 -2.36
N ALA A 86 7.35 -19.28 -2.77
CA ALA A 86 7.11 -19.63 -4.17
C ALA A 86 7.00 -18.36 -5.05
N LEU A 87 6.21 -17.38 -4.62
CA LEU A 87 6.06 -16.10 -5.32
C LEU A 87 7.40 -15.37 -5.46
N ILE A 88 8.21 -15.30 -4.40
CA ILE A 88 9.53 -14.66 -4.44
C ILE A 88 10.43 -15.36 -5.46
N ALA A 89 10.50 -16.69 -5.42
CA ALA A 89 11.31 -17.47 -6.36
C ALA A 89 10.86 -17.27 -7.81
N GLU A 90 9.56 -17.21 -8.03
CA GLU A 90 8.95 -17.00 -9.34
C GLU A 90 9.26 -15.60 -9.90
N VAL A 91 9.10 -14.55 -9.09
CA VAL A 91 9.43 -13.17 -9.50
C VAL A 91 10.92 -13.03 -9.79
N VAL A 92 11.77 -13.59 -8.95
CA VAL A 92 13.24 -13.55 -9.16
C VAL A 92 13.62 -14.26 -10.46
N ARG A 93 13.03 -15.43 -10.76
CA ARG A 93 13.25 -16.14 -12.03
C ARG A 93 12.77 -15.30 -13.21
N TRP A 94 11.55 -14.75 -13.16
CA TRP A 94 10.96 -13.94 -14.19
C TRP A 94 11.83 -12.71 -14.54
N VAL A 95 12.36 -12.03 -13.52
CA VAL A 95 13.30 -10.90 -13.73
C VAL A 95 14.60 -11.37 -14.40
N GLY A 96 15.12 -12.53 -14.04
CA GLY A 96 16.30 -13.11 -14.69
C GLY A 96 16.09 -13.46 -16.17
N GLU A 97 14.88 -13.91 -16.53
CA GLU A 97 14.49 -14.28 -17.89
C GLU A 97 14.23 -13.04 -18.77
N HIS A 98 13.46 -12.07 -18.25
CA HIS A 98 12.99 -10.92 -19.04
C HIS A 98 13.84 -9.65 -18.89
N ARG A 99 14.72 -9.58 -17.88
CA ARG A 99 15.73 -8.55 -17.66
C ARG A 99 15.19 -7.11 -17.79
N PRO A 100 14.15 -6.71 -17.03
CA PRO A 100 13.67 -5.34 -17.02
C PRO A 100 14.82 -4.39 -16.67
N ARG A 101 14.82 -3.17 -17.23
CA ARG A 101 15.82 -2.14 -16.88
C ARG A 101 15.77 -1.75 -15.41
N ALA A 102 14.54 -1.79 -14.83
CA ALA A 102 14.35 -1.55 -13.41
C ALA A 102 13.22 -2.42 -12.84
N VAL A 103 13.34 -2.74 -11.53
CA VAL A 103 12.28 -3.29 -10.69
C VAL A 103 11.97 -2.24 -9.64
N CYS A 104 10.73 -1.74 -9.60
CA CYS A 104 10.26 -0.77 -8.61
C CYS A 104 9.38 -1.48 -7.58
N PHE A 105 9.86 -1.54 -6.36
CA PHE A 105 9.14 -2.05 -5.21
C PHE A 105 8.34 -0.94 -4.57
N VAL A 106 7.04 -1.16 -4.30
CA VAL A 106 6.17 -0.15 -3.68
C VAL A 106 5.60 -0.69 -2.39
N ASP A 107 5.88 0.00 -1.27
CA ASP A 107 5.41 -0.40 0.07
C ASP A 107 5.73 -1.88 0.41
N SER A 108 4.85 -2.60 1.12
CA SER A 108 4.91 -4.08 1.34
C SER A 108 6.30 -4.65 1.67
N SER A 109 6.97 -4.10 2.67
CA SER A 109 8.39 -4.42 2.98
C SER A 109 8.67 -5.90 3.21
N GLY A 110 7.68 -6.67 3.68
CA GLY A 110 7.82 -8.11 3.95
C GLY A 110 8.07 -8.94 2.70
N LEU A 111 7.44 -8.61 1.59
CA LEU A 111 7.60 -9.25 0.29
C LEU A 111 8.78 -8.63 -0.49
N ASN A 112 8.74 -7.33 -0.65
CA ASN A 112 9.57 -6.58 -1.58
C ASN A 112 11.07 -6.66 -1.24
N LEU A 113 11.44 -6.55 0.04
CA LEU A 113 12.84 -6.67 0.45
C LEU A 113 13.40 -8.09 0.24
N ARG A 114 12.56 -9.12 0.33
CA ARG A 114 12.98 -10.50 0.05
C ARG A 114 13.17 -10.75 -1.46
N ILE A 115 12.34 -10.13 -2.30
CA ILE A 115 12.55 -10.18 -3.76
C ILE A 115 13.85 -9.45 -4.11
N ALA A 116 14.08 -8.24 -3.59
CA ALA A 116 15.32 -7.48 -3.81
C ALA A 116 16.57 -8.28 -3.39
N GLN A 117 16.54 -8.92 -2.22
CA GLN A 117 17.58 -9.84 -1.76
C GLN A 117 17.79 -11.01 -2.73
N GLY A 118 16.70 -11.64 -3.19
CA GLY A 118 16.76 -12.74 -4.16
C GLY A 118 17.38 -12.34 -5.50
N LEU A 119 17.06 -11.14 -6.00
CA LEU A 119 17.66 -10.57 -7.21
C LEU A 119 19.16 -10.36 -7.03
N PHE A 120 19.57 -9.81 -5.88
CA PHE A 120 20.98 -9.62 -5.55
C PHE A 120 21.73 -10.97 -5.48
N GLN A 121 21.20 -11.96 -4.76
CA GLN A 121 21.83 -13.27 -4.59
C GLN A 121 22.01 -14.05 -5.90
N ARG A 122 21.12 -13.78 -6.90
CA ARG A 122 21.18 -14.42 -8.21
C ARG A 122 21.98 -13.61 -9.24
N GLY A 123 22.55 -12.46 -8.87
CA GLY A 123 23.30 -11.61 -9.78
C GLY A 123 22.43 -10.87 -10.79
N PHE A 124 21.12 -10.71 -10.56
CA PHE A 124 20.21 -10.06 -11.49
C PHE A 124 20.06 -8.56 -11.25
N SER A 125 20.31 -8.08 -10.03
CA SER A 125 20.26 -6.65 -9.70
C SER A 125 21.57 -5.93 -10.05
N ALA A 126 21.51 -4.62 -10.35
CA ALA A 126 22.67 -3.80 -10.65
C ALA A 126 23.70 -3.78 -9.51
N LYS A 127 23.25 -3.80 -8.26
CA LYS A 127 24.11 -3.95 -7.07
C LYS A 127 24.95 -5.24 -7.07
N ALA A 128 24.51 -6.26 -7.80
CA ALA A 128 25.23 -7.53 -7.95
C ALA A 128 25.87 -7.68 -9.35
N GLY A 129 26.00 -6.58 -10.12
CA GLY A 129 26.56 -6.59 -11.46
C GLY A 129 25.57 -7.00 -12.58
N GLY A 130 24.29 -7.18 -12.26
CA GLY A 130 23.25 -7.54 -13.19
C GLY A 130 22.64 -6.33 -13.93
N PRO A 131 21.68 -6.58 -14.86
CA PRO A 131 21.13 -5.55 -15.72
C PRO A 131 20.01 -4.71 -15.08
N SER A 132 19.37 -5.18 -14.02
CA SER A 132 18.16 -4.58 -13.48
C SER A 132 18.45 -3.70 -12.26
N LYS A 133 18.06 -2.41 -12.29
CA LYS A 133 18.11 -1.56 -11.11
C LYS A 133 16.97 -1.94 -10.14
N ALA A 134 17.28 -2.07 -8.87
CA ALA A 134 16.31 -2.32 -7.80
C ALA A 134 15.98 -0.99 -7.10
N LEU A 135 14.79 -0.46 -7.35
CA LEU A 135 14.33 0.81 -6.80
C LEU A 135 13.21 0.57 -5.78
N TYR A 136 13.12 1.43 -4.77
CA TYR A 136 12.06 1.33 -3.77
C TYR A 136 11.32 2.67 -3.65
N TYR A 137 9.99 2.62 -3.67
CA TYR A 137 9.12 3.77 -3.44
C TYR A 137 8.25 3.53 -2.21
N ILE A 138 8.14 4.51 -1.35
CA ILE A 138 7.51 4.47 -0.01
C ILE A 138 8.32 3.61 0.95
N SER A 139 9.27 4.26 1.60
CA SER A 139 10.20 3.63 2.56
C SER A 139 9.49 2.81 3.63
N PRO A 140 10.00 1.61 3.98
CA PRO A 140 9.62 0.99 5.23
C PRO A 140 9.90 1.94 6.39
N GLN A 141 9.00 2.01 7.37
CA GLN A 141 9.11 2.89 8.54
C GLN A 141 10.22 2.42 9.50
N ILE A 142 11.47 2.45 9.04
CA ILE A 142 12.63 2.02 9.83
C ILE A 142 12.87 2.91 11.06
N TRP A 143 12.39 4.15 11.01
CA TRP A 143 12.41 5.10 12.12
C TRP A 143 11.50 4.69 13.28
N ALA A 144 10.43 3.94 13.02
CA ALA A 144 9.51 3.43 14.03
C ALA A 144 9.92 2.03 14.54
N SER A 145 10.55 1.20 13.68
CA SER A 145 10.94 -0.16 14.06
C SER A 145 11.98 -0.73 13.09
N ARG A 146 12.82 -1.64 13.60
CA ARG A 146 13.79 -2.39 12.78
C ARG A 146 14.76 -1.49 12.01
N ALA A 147 15.31 -0.47 12.66
CA ALA A 147 16.25 0.48 12.06
C ALA A 147 17.43 -0.18 11.33
N GLY A 148 17.90 -1.35 11.79
CA GLY A 148 18.98 -2.12 11.14
C GLY A 148 18.68 -2.55 9.70
N ARG A 149 17.41 -2.58 9.26
CA ARG A 149 17.05 -2.91 7.87
C ARG A 149 17.68 -1.99 6.83
N ARG A 150 18.04 -0.75 7.20
CA ARG A 150 18.67 0.20 6.28
C ARG A 150 19.96 -0.33 5.67
N PHE A 151 20.71 -1.14 6.40
CA PHE A 151 21.96 -1.74 5.89
C PHE A 151 21.70 -2.83 4.84
N ASP A 152 20.68 -3.68 5.05
CA ASP A 152 20.27 -4.67 4.08
C ASP A 152 19.68 -4.00 2.83
N MET A 153 18.91 -2.91 3.02
CA MET A 153 18.37 -2.11 1.91
C MET A 153 19.50 -1.47 1.11
N ALA A 154 20.50 -0.89 1.75
CA ALA A 154 21.67 -0.30 1.08
C ALA A 154 22.47 -1.34 0.27
N LYS A 155 22.51 -2.58 0.72
CA LYS A 155 23.15 -3.69 0.02
C LYS A 155 22.37 -4.13 -1.23
N HIS A 156 21.05 -4.09 -1.20
CA HIS A 156 20.22 -4.72 -2.21
C HIS A 156 19.51 -3.75 -3.16
N LEU A 157 19.42 -2.45 -2.80
CA LEU A 157 18.69 -1.44 -3.57
C LEU A 157 19.65 -0.41 -4.18
N ASP A 158 19.31 0.04 -5.39
CA ASP A 158 20.04 1.09 -6.12
C ASP A 158 19.53 2.49 -5.80
N GLY A 159 18.31 2.63 -5.24
CA GLY A 159 17.74 3.91 -4.84
C GLY A 159 16.43 3.74 -4.08
N LEU A 160 16.10 4.75 -3.27
CA LEU A 160 14.89 4.82 -2.46
C LEU A 160 14.23 6.19 -2.62
N ALA A 161 12.96 6.20 -2.98
CA ALA A 161 12.11 7.38 -2.98
C ALA A 161 11.29 7.40 -1.68
N ALA A 162 11.65 8.31 -0.77
CA ALA A 162 11.06 8.50 0.54
C ALA A 162 9.92 9.52 0.50
N ILE A 163 8.87 9.31 1.30
CA ILE A 163 7.67 10.17 1.31
C ILE A 163 7.60 11.15 2.48
N PHE A 164 8.46 10.99 3.48
CA PHE A 164 8.60 11.94 4.57
C PHE A 164 9.95 12.67 4.52
N PRO A 165 9.99 13.99 4.82
CA PRO A 165 11.19 14.80 4.66
C PRO A 165 12.34 14.40 5.59
N PHE A 166 12.06 13.74 6.70
CA PHE A 166 13.07 13.26 7.66
C PHE A 166 13.66 11.89 7.30
N GLU A 167 13.01 11.12 6.42
CA GLU A 167 13.43 9.75 6.10
C GLU A 167 14.84 9.66 5.48
N PRO A 168 15.30 10.57 4.60
CA PRO A 168 16.67 10.53 4.10
C PRO A 168 17.71 10.52 5.23
N GLY A 169 17.47 11.26 6.31
CA GLY A 169 18.33 11.27 7.50
C GLY A 169 18.44 9.91 8.19
N CYS A 170 17.41 9.06 8.09
CA CYS A 170 17.41 7.71 8.66
C CYS A 170 18.36 6.74 7.93
N TYR A 171 18.87 7.11 6.76
CA TYR A 171 19.78 6.32 5.93
C TYR A 171 21.15 6.99 5.77
N ALA A 172 21.43 8.08 6.48
CA ALA A 172 22.66 8.88 6.31
C ALA A 172 23.96 8.12 6.59
N ASP A 173 23.89 7.05 7.37
CA ASP A 173 25.01 6.16 7.68
C ASP A 173 25.14 4.97 6.69
N THR A 174 24.48 5.04 5.52
CA THR A 174 24.49 4.02 4.46
C THR A 174 24.92 4.61 3.12
N THR A 175 25.22 3.73 2.16
CA THR A 175 25.52 4.11 0.77
C THR A 175 24.28 4.15 -0.13
N LEU A 176 23.06 3.96 0.42
CA LEU A 176 21.83 3.98 -0.35
C LEU A 176 21.47 5.41 -0.75
N PRO A 177 21.32 5.72 -2.05
CA PRO A 177 20.76 7.00 -2.48
C PRO A 177 19.29 7.09 -2.05
N VAL A 178 18.95 8.05 -1.19
CA VAL A 178 17.59 8.28 -0.72
C VAL A 178 17.16 9.69 -1.08
N GLN A 179 16.05 9.81 -1.79
CA GLN A 179 15.48 11.09 -2.19
C GLN A 179 14.09 11.27 -1.59
N PHE A 180 13.85 12.40 -0.95
CA PHE A 180 12.50 12.83 -0.58
C PHE A 180 11.73 13.27 -1.84
N VAL A 181 10.58 12.63 -2.08
CA VAL A 181 9.76 12.87 -3.29
C VAL A 181 8.38 13.46 -2.97
N GLY A 182 8.08 13.68 -1.69
CA GLY A 182 6.77 14.14 -1.22
C GLY A 182 5.81 13.00 -0.91
N HIS A 183 4.84 13.29 -0.03
CA HIS A 183 3.81 12.32 0.32
C HIS A 183 2.70 12.33 -0.75
N PRO A 184 2.23 11.17 -1.24
CA PRO A 184 1.22 11.11 -2.32
C PRO A 184 -0.12 11.78 -1.96
N PHE A 185 -0.45 11.92 -0.68
CA PHE A 185 -1.68 12.58 -0.21
C PHE A 185 -1.65 14.11 -0.23
N VAL A 186 -0.50 14.72 -0.50
CA VAL A 186 -0.37 16.18 -0.68
C VAL A 186 -0.15 16.57 -2.15
N ALA A 187 -0.27 15.60 -3.07
CA ALA A 187 -0.21 15.89 -4.50
C ALA A 187 -1.39 16.81 -4.93
N PRO A 188 -1.20 17.76 -5.83
CA PRO A 188 -2.24 18.73 -6.20
C PRO A 188 -3.53 18.10 -6.77
N ASP A 189 -3.41 16.93 -7.37
CA ASP A 189 -4.53 16.15 -7.95
C ASP A 189 -5.11 15.10 -7.00
N TYR A 190 -4.67 15.09 -5.72
CA TYR A 190 -5.17 14.13 -4.76
C TYR A 190 -6.51 14.56 -4.17
N ALA A 191 -7.55 13.78 -4.45
CA ALA A 191 -8.86 13.98 -3.83
C ALA A 191 -8.87 13.40 -2.41
N ALA A 192 -8.82 14.26 -1.40
CA ALA A 192 -8.91 13.84 -0.01
C ALA A 192 -10.30 13.22 0.27
N PRO A 193 -10.36 12.08 1.00
CA PRO A 193 -11.64 11.44 1.32
C PRO A 193 -12.41 12.14 2.44
N VAL A 194 -11.78 13.08 3.16
CA VAL A 194 -12.34 13.83 4.28
C VAL A 194 -12.02 15.30 4.16
N ALA A 195 -12.90 16.17 4.71
CA ALA A 195 -12.70 17.60 4.79
C ALA A 195 -13.10 18.11 6.18
N TYR A 196 -12.41 19.13 6.70
CA TYR A 196 -12.79 19.76 7.95
C TYR A 196 -14.05 20.61 7.76
N ASP A 197 -15.02 20.42 8.67
CA ASP A 197 -16.21 21.25 8.79
C ASP A 197 -16.58 21.31 10.28
N PRO A 198 -16.52 22.49 10.93
CA PRO A 198 -16.82 22.63 12.35
C PRO A 198 -18.27 22.25 12.70
N ALA A 199 -19.21 22.29 11.75
CA ALA A 199 -20.58 21.84 11.91
C ALA A 199 -20.78 20.37 11.54
N GLY A 200 -19.76 19.71 11.00
CA GLY A 200 -19.83 18.32 10.56
C GLY A 200 -19.96 17.30 11.69
N PRO A 201 -20.29 16.04 11.36
CA PRO A 201 -20.35 14.93 12.30
C PRO A 201 -18.97 14.59 12.87
N VAL A 202 -18.96 13.79 13.93
CA VAL A 202 -17.73 13.14 14.42
C VAL A 202 -17.45 11.90 13.57
N LEU A 203 -16.22 11.74 13.06
CA LEU A 203 -15.79 10.52 12.38
C LEU A 203 -15.34 9.46 13.39
N LEU A 204 -15.81 8.24 13.21
CA LEU A 204 -15.34 7.06 13.93
C LEU A 204 -14.63 6.15 12.93
N LEU A 205 -13.32 5.97 13.08
CA LEU A 205 -12.48 5.23 12.14
C LEU A 205 -11.84 4.01 12.81
N PRO A 206 -12.56 2.88 12.92
CA PRO A 206 -12.08 1.68 13.62
C PRO A 206 -11.02 0.90 12.82
N GLY A 207 -10.79 1.24 11.55
CA GLY A 207 -9.85 0.57 10.65
C GLY A 207 -10.53 -0.22 9.53
N SER A 208 -9.73 -1.01 8.81
CA SER A 208 -10.18 -1.76 7.62
C SER A 208 -10.05 -3.29 7.74
N ARG A 209 -9.46 -3.79 8.82
CA ARG A 209 -9.28 -5.23 9.05
C ARG A 209 -10.31 -5.75 10.03
N LYS A 210 -11.03 -6.82 9.66
CA LYS A 210 -12.15 -7.41 10.43
C LYS A 210 -11.87 -7.56 11.93
N GLN A 211 -10.74 -8.20 12.28
CA GLN A 211 -10.36 -8.43 13.67
C GLN A 211 -10.07 -7.13 14.44
N VAL A 212 -9.49 -6.13 13.78
CA VAL A 212 -9.19 -4.82 14.37
C VAL A 212 -10.49 -4.07 14.60
N VAL A 213 -11.38 -4.02 13.60
CA VAL A 213 -12.69 -3.36 13.68
C VAL A 213 -13.53 -3.97 14.79
N ALA A 214 -13.63 -5.30 14.87
CA ALA A 214 -14.40 -5.98 15.91
C ALA A 214 -13.95 -5.62 17.34
N ARG A 215 -12.64 -5.35 17.52
CA ARG A 215 -12.07 -4.98 18.82
C ARG A 215 -12.14 -3.48 19.12
N ILE A 216 -11.90 -2.65 18.11
CA ILE A 216 -11.73 -1.21 18.29
C ILE A 216 -13.07 -0.46 18.21
N PHE A 217 -13.99 -0.88 17.36
CA PHE A 217 -15.24 -0.15 17.15
C PHE A 217 -16.09 -0.01 18.43
N PRO A 218 -16.28 -1.05 19.28
CA PRO A 218 -16.96 -0.89 20.56
C PRO A 218 -16.29 0.16 21.47
N VAL A 219 -14.95 0.22 21.47
CA VAL A 219 -14.20 1.21 22.27
C VAL A 219 -14.44 2.63 21.76
N LEU A 220 -14.45 2.83 20.43
CA LEU A 220 -14.73 4.15 19.84
C LEU A 220 -16.16 4.60 20.12
N LEU A 221 -17.14 3.69 20.05
CA LEU A 221 -18.54 4.00 20.39
C LEU A 221 -18.68 4.41 21.87
N GLU A 222 -18.03 3.69 22.77
CA GLU A 222 -18.05 4.02 24.19
C GLU A 222 -17.37 5.36 24.49
N ALA A 223 -16.21 5.62 23.88
CA ALA A 223 -15.53 6.91 23.99
C ALA A 223 -16.41 8.06 23.44
N PHE A 224 -17.08 7.86 22.31
CA PHE A 224 -18.02 8.81 21.73
C PHE A 224 -19.19 9.10 22.67
N ARG A 225 -19.77 8.08 23.27
CA ARG A 225 -20.88 8.20 24.26
C ARG A 225 -20.42 8.96 25.52
N GLN A 226 -19.23 8.65 26.04
CA GLN A 226 -18.69 9.29 27.25
C GLN A 226 -18.34 10.77 27.02
N ALA A 227 -18.00 11.14 25.80
CA ALA A 227 -17.79 12.55 25.44
C ALA A 227 -19.08 13.41 25.51
N GLY A 228 -20.22 12.79 25.88
CA GLY A 228 -21.53 13.48 26.05
C GLY A 228 -22.06 14.05 24.72
N SER A 229 -21.71 13.43 23.61
CA SER A 229 -22.04 14.00 22.30
C SER A 229 -23.40 13.51 21.80
N ASP A 230 -24.40 14.39 21.81
CA ASP A 230 -25.64 14.23 21.04
C ASP A 230 -25.44 14.50 19.54
N ARG A 231 -24.20 14.81 19.14
CA ARG A 231 -23.84 15.12 17.74
C ARG A 231 -23.97 13.86 16.87
N PRO A 232 -24.28 14.01 15.57
CA PRO A 232 -24.21 12.88 14.66
C PRO A 232 -22.77 12.39 14.52
N ALA A 233 -22.60 11.07 14.37
CA ALA A 233 -21.34 10.46 14.03
C ALA A 233 -21.45 9.66 12.74
N VAL A 234 -20.32 9.50 12.03
CA VAL A 234 -20.21 8.70 10.80
C VAL A 234 -19.06 7.73 10.93
N VAL A 235 -19.32 6.46 10.68
CA VAL A 235 -18.29 5.42 10.55
C VAL A 235 -17.99 5.21 9.07
N LEU A 236 -16.72 5.34 8.66
CA LEU A 236 -16.30 4.98 7.31
C LEU A 236 -15.81 3.54 7.26
N TYR A 237 -16.29 2.77 6.27
CA TYR A 237 -15.89 1.38 6.07
C TYR A 237 -15.62 1.08 4.58
N PRO A 238 -14.66 0.16 4.26
CA PRO A 238 -14.24 -0.08 2.87
C PRO A 238 -15.16 -1.02 2.07
N GLY A 239 -15.91 -1.92 2.73
CA GLY A 239 -16.72 -2.91 2.02
C GLY A 239 -17.62 -3.75 2.92
N GLN A 240 -18.43 -4.61 2.30
CA GLN A 240 -19.51 -5.37 2.95
C GLN A 240 -19.05 -6.27 4.12
N GLU A 241 -17.85 -6.84 4.03
CA GLU A 241 -17.30 -7.64 5.11
C GLU A 241 -17.16 -6.84 6.42
N ILE A 242 -16.72 -5.59 6.31
CA ILE A 242 -16.57 -4.69 7.47
C ILE A 242 -17.94 -4.18 7.92
N LEU A 243 -18.86 -3.91 6.99
CA LEU A 243 -20.23 -3.51 7.33
C LEU A 243 -20.90 -4.53 8.27
N GLY A 244 -20.79 -5.83 7.98
CA GLY A 244 -21.35 -6.87 8.85
C GLY A 244 -20.78 -6.86 10.26
N VAL A 245 -19.49 -6.56 10.43
CA VAL A 245 -18.86 -6.42 11.76
C VAL A 245 -19.38 -5.20 12.51
N LEU A 246 -19.56 -4.07 11.81
CA LEU A 246 -20.08 -2.83 12.40
C LEU A 246 -21.52 -2.99 12.85
N GLN A 247 -22.37 -3.59 12.02
CA GLN A 247 -23.79 -3.85 12.32
C GLN A 247 -23.97 -4.80 13.51
N ALA A 248 -23.09 -5.79 13.69
CA ALA A 248 -23.14 -6.73 14.80
C ALA A 248 -22.97 -6.06 16.18
N VAL A 249 -22.43 -4.85 16.24
CA VAL A 249 -22.27 -4.06 17.49
C VAL A 249 -23.53 -3.26 17.82
N HIS A 250 -24.50 -3.18 16.89
CA HIS A 250 -25.74 -2.41 17.02
C HIS A 250 -25.46 -0.93 17.37
N PRO A 251 -24.82 -0.15 16.48
CA PRO A 251 -24.52 1.25 16.74
C PRO A 251 -25.82 2.05 16.98
N PRO A 252 -25.79 3.09 17.84
CA PRO A 252 -26.96 3.92 18.12
C PRO A 252 -27.43 4.72 16.88
N ALA A 253 -28.66 5.20 16.90
CA ALA A 253 -29.33 5.84 15.76
C ALA A 253 -28.61 7.11 15.24
N ASN A 254 -27.85 7.81 16.11
CA ASN A 254 -27.06 8.98 15.72
C ASN A 254 -25.69 8.63 15.10
N VAL A 255 -25.39 7.34 14.88
CA VAL A 255 -24.16 6.85 14.23
C VAL A 255 -24.50 6.23 12.88
N ALA A 256 -24.19 6.95 11.80
CA ALA A 256 -24.41 6.49 10.44
C ALA A 256 -23.21 5.66 9.92
N LEU A 257 -23.47 4.60 9.15
CA LEU A 257 -22.45 3.80 8.48
C LEU A 257 -22.36 4.22 7.00
N ARG A 258 -21.18 4.65 6.53
CA ARG A 258 -20.96 5.11 5.15
C ARG A 258 -19.79 4.37 4.53
N GLN A 259 -19.98 3.83 3.33
CA GLN A 259 -18.90 3.17 2.59
C GLN A 259 -17.95 4.21 1.98
N THR A 260 -16.64 3.98 2.11
CA THR A 260 -15.61 4.80 1.45
C THR A 260 -15.69 4.64 -0.06
N GLY A 261 -15.54 5.75 -0.79
CA GLY A 261 -15.63 5.74 -2.27
C GLY A 261 -17.05 5.69 -2.82
N ALA A 262 -18.10 5.70 -1.98
CA ALA A 262 -19.45 5.93 -2.44
C ALA A 262 -19.59 7.37 -3.00
N ALA A 263 -20.38 7.53 -4.06
CA ALA A 263 -20.60 8.82 -4.71
C ALA A 263 -20.99 9.90 -3.68
N GLY A 264 -20.32 11.05 -3.67
CA GLY A 264 -20.68 12.15 -2.75
C GLY A 264 -19.53 13.03 -2.27
N GLY A 265 -18.34 12.88 -2.81
CA GLY A 265 -17.20 13.75 -2.43
C GLY A 265 -16.60 13.43 -1.03
N PRO A 266 -15.74 14.32 -0.49
CA PRO A 266 -15.14 14.14 0.82
C PRO A 266 -16.20 14.14 1.93
N VAL A 267 -15.95 13.36 2.97
CA VAL A 267 -16.82 13.35 4.15
C VAL A 267 -16.42 14.52 5.03
N ALA A 268 -17.34 15.47 5.22
CA ALA A 268 -17.17 16.57 6.16
C ALA A 268 -17.15 16.06 7.60
N ALA A 269 -16.26 16.57 8.44
CA ALA A 269 -16.17 16.21 9.86
C ALA A 269 -15.58 17.34 10.71
N SER A 270 -16.05 17.44 11.95
CA SER A 270 -15.56 18.40 12.94
C SER A 270 -14.50 17.83 13.89
N ALA A 271 -14.49 16.50 14.06
CA ALA A 271 -13.56 15.78 14.90
C ALA A 271 -13.46 14.32 14.47
N VAL A 272 -12.42 13.63 14.93
CA VAL A 272 -12.23 12.19 14.63
C VAL A 272 -11.81 11.42 15.87
N LEU A 273 -12.41 10.24 16.05
CA LEU A 273 -11.90 9.17 16.91
C LEU A 273 -11.38 8.06 15.99
N THR A 274 -10.09 7.79 16.02
CA THR A 274 -9.47 6.91 15.04
C THR A 274 -8.51 5.90 15.65
N ALA A 275 -8.49 4.70 15.08
CA ALA A 275 -7.35 3.80 15.19
C ALA A 275 -6.23 4.27 14.25
N SER A 276 -4.97 3.91 14.55
CA SER A 276 -3.85 4.18 13.66
C SER A 276 -4.07 3.54 12.28
N GLY A 277 -3.82 4.28 11.21
CA GLY A 277 -3.96 3.83 9.83
C GLY A 277 -3.93 4.96 8.80
N THR A 278 -4.09 4.62 7.54
CA THR A 278 -4.06 5.56 6.41
C THR A 278 -5.05 6.72 6.58
N MET A 279 -6.25 6.43 7.09
CA MET A 279 -7.28 7.45 7.29
C MET A 279 -6.92 8.50 8.34
N SER A 280 -6.12 8.15 9.36
CA SER A 280 -5.65 9.14 10.36
C SER A 280 -4.76 10.21 9.72
N MET A 281 -3.95 9.84 8.70
CA MET A 281 -3.16 10.80 7.95
C MET A 281 -4.05 11.76 7.14
N HIS A 282 -5.13 11.25 6.51
CA HIS A 282 -6.07 12.11 5.79
C HIS A 282 -6.76 13.10 6.71
N CYS A 283 -7.18 12.67 7.91
CA CYS A 283 -7.79 13.56 8.90
C CYS A 283 -6.79 14.65 9.34
N ALA A 284 -5.55 14.27 9.66
CA ALA A 284 -4.51 15.22 10.03
C ALA A 284 -4.21 16.24 8.92
N LEU A 285 -4.13 15.81 7.66
CA LEU A 285 -3.93 16.71 6.51
C LEU A 285 -5.14 17.62 6.25
N ALA A 286 -6.35 17.18 6.59
CA ALA A 286 -7.57 17.99 6.50
C ALA A 286 -7.75 18.96 7.70
N GLY A 287 -6.92 18.85 8.73
CA GLY A 287 -7.03 19.66 9.94
C GLY A 287 -8.12 19.21 10.92
N ILE A 288 -8.52 17.92 10.85
CA ILE A 288 -9.52 17.32 11.73
C ILE A 288 -8.86 16.75 12.99
#